data_654b8d569beea9895e1da08b8ddc1105
#
_entry.id   654b8d569beea9895e1da08b8ddc1105
#
_cell.length_a   1.000
_cell.length_b   1.000
_cell.length_c   1.000
_cell.angle_alpha   90.00
_cell.angle_beta   90.00
_cell.angle_gamma   90.00
#
_symmetry.space_group_name_H-M   'P 1'
#
loop_
_entity.id
_entity.type
_entity.pdbx_description
1 polymer ?
#
loop_
_entity_poly.entity_id
_entity_poly.type
_entity_poly.pdbx_seq_one_letter_code
_entity_poly.pdbx_strand_id
1 'polypeptide(L)'
;MRKITKNQLTDLSLYCELKISKSELQQAIGEDLHNVECKKAYCIKRSDVVNAIQLYKNGAISKDALVEWVNVVWFTELFVFDDEDADSIVSVLGVLETMDEDDAIISENELSEMITALTSNTEYTPL
;
A
#
# COMPACT_ATOMS: atom_id res chain seq x y z
N MET A 1 -4.45 23.74 -2.84
CA MET A 1 -3.98 22.44 -2.31
C MET A 1 -4.53 22.24 -0.91
N ARG A 2 -5.12 21.10 -0.69
CA ARG A 2 -5.78 20.74 0.56
C ARG A 2 -4.75 20.45 1.66
N LYS A 3 -5.06 20.85 2.89
CA LYS A 3 -4.24 20.54 4.05
C LYS A 3 -4.87 19.36 4.81
N ILE A 4 -4.11 18.31 5.02
CA ILE A 4 -4.56 17.13 5.77
C ILE A 4 -4.46 17.45 7.28
N THR A 5 -5.57 17.22 7.99
CA THR A 5 -5.64 17.49 9.44
C THR A 5 -4.94 16.38 10.23
N LYS A 6 -4.68 16.65 11.50
CA LYS A 6 -4.08 15.68 12.41
C LYS A 6 -4.92 14.42 12.56
N ASN A 7 -6.25 14.58 12.65
CA ASN A 7 -7.17 13.43 12.71
C ASN A 7 -7.15 12.63 11.41
N GLN A 8 -7.08 13.30 10.27
CA GLN A 8 -6.98 12.62 8.98
C GLN A 8 -5.65 11.87 8.83
N LEU A 9 -4.55 12.39 9.37
CA LEU A 9 -3.28 11.65 9.41
C LEU A 9 -3.40 10.36 10.20
N THR A 10 -4.15 10.37 11.31
CA THR A 10 -4.43 9.16 12.08
C THR A 10 -5.21 8.15 11.23
N ASP A 11 -6.21 8.62 10.49
CA ASP A 11 -6.99 7.76 9.61
C ASP A 11 -6.14 7.17 8.47
N LEU A 12 -5.21 7.96 7.91
CA LEU A 12 -4.27 7.46 6.90
C LEU A 12 -3.38 6.36 7.48
N SER A 13 -2.89 6.54 8.72
CA SER A 13 -2.09 5.54 9.40
C SER A 13 -2.89 4.23 9.61
N LEU A 14 -4.14 4.34 10.04
CA LEU A 14 -5.00 3.16 10.23
C LEU A 14 -5.27 2.44 8.92
N TYR A 15 -5.51 3.17 7.84
CA TYR A 15 -5.70 2.56 6.53
C TYR A 15 -4.40 1.90 6.04
N CYS A 16 -3.26 2.54 6.24
CA CYS A 16 -1.97 1.99 5.88
C CYS A 16 -1.73 0.62 6.54
N GLU A 17 -2.20 0.48 7.77
CA GLU A 17 -2.13 -0.78 8.51
C GLU A 17 -3.30 -1.73 8.22
N LEU A 18 -4.20 -1.34 7.31
CA LEU A 18 -5.40 -2.12 6.94
C LEU A 18 -6.36 -2.34 8.11
N LYS A 19 -6.40 -1.40 9.04
CA LYS A 19 -7.31 -1.43 10.20
C LYS A 19 -8.66 -0.78 9.92
N ILE A 20 -8.76 0.04 8.88
CA ILE A 20 -10.02 0.59 8.39
C ILE A 20 -10.14 0.34 6.89
N SER A 21 -11.36 0.39 6.36
CA SER A 21 -11.63 0.19 4.95
C SER A 21 -11.36 1.46 4.13
N LYS A 22 -11.27 1.30 2.80
CA LYS A 22 -11.18 2.43 1.87
C LYS A 22 -12.41 3.35 2.04
N SER A 23 -13.58 2.77 2.22
CA SER A 23 -14.83 3.53 2.41
C SER A 23 -14.77 4.40 3.67
N GLU A 24 -14.28 3.85 4.76
CA GLU A 24 -14.10 4.59 6.02
C GLU A 24 -13.09 5.72 5.86
N LEU A 25 -11.98 5.45 5.19
CA LEU A 25 -10.98 6.49 4.93
C LEU A 25 -11.56 7.59 4.04
N GLN A 26 -12.30 7.23 3.00
CA GLN A 26 -12.91 8.19 2.08
C GLN A 26 -13.92 9.09 2.81
N GLN A 27 -14.68 8.56 3.75
CA GLN A 27 -15.57 9.35 4.60
C GLN A 27 -14.79 10.33 5.48
N ALA A 28 -13.68 9.88 6.06
CA ALA A 28 -12.84 10.73 6.91
C ALA A 28 -12.17 11.87 6.13
N ILE A 29 -11.76 11.60 4.90
CA ILE A 29 -11.15 12.61 4.02
C ILE A 29 -12.22 13.53 3.43
N GLY A 30 -13.40 13.00 3.13
CA GLY A 30 -14.53 13.80 2.65
C GLY A 30 -14.63 13.94 1.13
N GLU A 31 -13.80 13.24 0.36
CA GLU A 31 -13.85 13.23 -1.10
C GLU A 31 -13.21 11.95 -1.64
N ASP A 32 -13.37 11.68 -2.91
CA ASP A 32 -12.74 10.54 -3.58
C ASP A 32 -11.22 10.61 -3.38
N LEU A 33 -10.63 9.53 -2.89
CA LEU A 33 -9.21 9.49 -2.53
C LEU A 33 -8.29 9.78 -3.72
N HIS A 34 -8.70 9.37 -4.94
CA HIS A 34 -7.93 9.60 -6.15
C HIS A 34 -8.00 11.05 -6.66
N ASN A 35 -8.93 11.84 -6.14
CA ASN A 35 -9.10 13.24 -6.52
C ASN A 35 -8.48 14.22 -5.54
N VAL A 36 -7.99 13.75 -4.40
CA VAL A 36 -7.40 14.63 -3.37
C VAL A 36 -6.08 15.19 -3.85
N GLU A 37 -5.94 16.52 -3.79
CA GLU A 37 -4.69 17.20 -4.05
C GLU A 37 -4.12 17.68 -2.71
N CYS A 38 -2.99 17.12 -2.30
CA CYS A 38 -2.33 17.50 -1.06
C CYS A 38 -0.81 17.31 -1.17
N LYS A 39 -0.07 17.95 -0.27
CA LYS A 39 1.36 17.72 -0.16
C LYS A 39 1.61 16.59 0.85
N LYS A 40 2.50 15.67 0.50
CA LYS A 40 3.11 14.68 1.40
C LYS A 40 2.33 14.45 2.70
N ALA A 41 1.26 13.67 2.64
CA ALA A 41 0.42 13.50 3.81
C ALA A 41 0.96 12.42 4.75
N TYR A 42 1.20 11.21 4.23
CA TYR A 42 1.66 10.09 5.04
C TYR A 42 2.75 9.32 4.29
N CYS A 43 3.87 9.08 4.95
CA CYS A 43 4.99 8.35 4.36
C CYS A 43 4.84 6.86 4.61
N ILE A 44 4.70 6.08 3.53
CA ILE A 44 4.66 4.63 3.56
C ILE A 44 6.07 4.11 3.83
N LYS A 45 6.17 3.16 4.75
CA LYS A 45 7.43 2.50 5.09
C LYS A 45 7.45 1.09 4.51
N ARG A 46 8.65 0.55 4.36
CA ARG A 46 8.82 -0.85 3.93
C ARG A 46 8.05 -1.81 4.83
N SER A 47 8.05 -1.57 6.15
CA SER A 47 7.31 -2.38 7.11
C SER A 47 5.80 -2.37 6.87
N ASP A 48 5.26 -1.28 6.33
CA ASP A 48 3.83 -1.19 6.01
C ASP A 48 3.47 -2.13 4.86
N VAL A 49 4.35 -2.22 3.85
CA VAL A 49 4.15 -3.13 2.72
C VAL A 49 4.30 -4.58 3.17
N VAL A 50 5.30 -4.86 4.01
CA VAL A 50 5.47 -6.20 4.61
C VAL A 50 4.22 -6.62 5.36
N ASN A 51 3.67 -5.71 6.18
CA ASN A 51 2.44 -5.98 6.93
C ASN A 51 1.27 -6.35 6.01
N ALA A 52 1.07 -5.59 4.93
CA ALA A 52 0.00 -5.86 3.97
C ALA A 52 0.16 -7.24 3.33
N ILE A 53 1.38 -7.61 2.92
CA ILE A 53 1.66 -8.91 2.34
C ILE A 53 1.40 -10.04 3.35
N GLN A 54 1.83 -9.86 4.59
CA GLN A 54 1.62 -10.86 5.64
C GLN A 54 0.14 -11.07 5.95
N LEU A 55 -0.65 -10.00 5.99
CA LEU A 55 -2.09 -10.10 6.19
C LEU A 55 -2.74 -10.90 5.06
N TYR A 56 -2.31 -10.68 3.83
CA TYR A 56 -2.80 -11.45 2.70
C TYR A 56 -2.38 -12.93 2.80
N LYS A 57 -1.11 -13.20 3.11
CA LYS A 57 -0.60 -14.57 3.27
C LYS A 57 -1.37 -15.35 4.34
N ASN A 58 -1.73 -14.68 5.42
CA ASN A 58 -2.44 -15.29 6.55
C ASN A 58 -3.95 -15.42 6.33
N GLY A 59 -4.44 -14.94 5.19
CA GLY A 59 -5.88 -14.96 4.90
C GLY A 59 -6.69 -13.91 5.65
N ALA A 60 -6.02 -12.96 6.32
CA ALA A 60 -6.71 -11.90 7.05
C ALA A 60 -7.37 -10.87 6.11
N ILE A 61 -6.81 -10.68 4.93
CA ILE A 61 -7.41 -9.83 3.88
C ILE A 61 -7.48 -10.62 2.57
N SER A 62 -8.44 -10.24 1.71
CA SER A 62 -8.61 -10.86 0.40
C SER A 62 -7.61 -10.29 -0.62
N LYS A 63 -7.50 -10.96 -1.77
CA LYS A 63 -6.75 -10.44 -2.92
C LYS A 63 -7.26 -9.07 -3.34
N ASP A 64 -8.58 -8.91 -3.42
CA ASP A 64 -9.19 -7.63 -3.81
C ASP A 64 -8.84 -6.50 -2.83
N ALA A 65 -8.83 -6.80 -1.54
CA ALA A 65 -8.45 -5.82 -0.52
C ALA A 65 -6.99 -5.42 -0.65
N LEU A 66 -6.10 -6.36 -0.94
CA LEU A 66 -4.68 -6.06 -1.13
C LEU A 66 -4.45 -5.20 -2.38
N VAL A 67 -5.07 -5.55 -3.50
CA VAL A 67 -4.97 -4.78 -4.75
C VAL A 67 -5.54 -3.37 -4.55
N GLU A 68 -6.67 -3.24 -3.87
CA GLU A 68 -7.25 -1.94 -3.55
C GLU A 68 -6.27 -1.09 -2.72
N TRP A 69 -5.64 -1.70 -1.71
CA TRP A 69 -4.65 -1.03 -0.87
C TRP A 69 -3.45 -0.54 -1.71
N VAL A 70 -2.93 -1.39 -2.61
CA VAL A 70 -1.84 -1.02 -3.51
C VAL A 70 -2.22 0.21 -4.36
N ASN A 71 -3.41 0.20 -4.93
CA ASN A 71 -3.88 1.31 -5.76
C ASN A 71 -4.01 2.62 -4.97
N VAL A 72 -4.51 2.55 -3.75
CA VAL A 72 -4.67 3.74 -2.90
C VAL A 72 -3.31 4.30 -2.47
N VAL A 73 -2.39 3.46 -1.99
CA VAL A 73 -1.10 3.95 -1.49
C VAL A 73 -0.16 4.40 -2.60
N TRP A 74 -0.32 3.88 -3.82
CA TRP A 74 0.57 4.19 -4.94
C TRP A 74 0.04 5.29 -5.84
N PHE A 75 -1.26 5.34 -6.08
CA PHE A 75 -1.85 6.23 -7.11
C PHE A 75 -2.65 7.40 -6.54
N THR A 76 -2.55 7.66 -5.24
CA THR A 76 -3.14 8.86 -4.64
C THR A 76 -2.03 9.78 -4.14
N GLU A 77 -2.36 11.06 -3.93
CA GLU A 77 -1.41 12.01 -3.36
C GLU A 77 -1.36 11.96 -1.83
N LEU A 78 -2.18 11.11 -1.22
CA LEU A 78 -2.26 10.95 0.24
C LEU A 78 -1.05 10.24 0.83
N PHE A 79 -0.39 9.41 0.02
CA PHE A 79 0.74 8.57 0.46
C PHE A 79 1.96 8.83 -0.39
N VAL A 80 3.13 8.86 0.24
CA VAL A 80 4.41 9.05 -0.43
C VAL A 80 5.41 8.02 0.09
N PHE A 81 6.55 7.89 -0.57
CA PHE A 81 7.64 7.00 -0.17
C PHE A 81 8.91 7.83 0.01
N ASP A 82 9.74 7.46 0.99
CA ASP A 82 11.08 8.03 1.07
C ASP A 82 11.93 7.56 -0.11
N ASP A 83 12.77 8.44 -0.65
CA ASP A 83 13.63 8.11 -1.78
C ASP A 83 14.52 6.90 -1.51
N GLU A 84 14.98 6.74 -0.27
CA GLU A 84 15.81 5.62 0.14
C GLU A 84 15.10 4.27 0.06
N ASP A 85 13.78 4.26 0.24
CA ASP A 85 12.96 3.04 0.25
C ASP A 85 12.18 2.85 -1.05
N ALA A 86 12.14 3.86 -1.91
CA ALA A 86 11.26 3.88 -3.08
C ALA A 86 11.50 2.69 -4.03
N ASP A 87 12.77 2.36 -4.31
CA ASP A 87 13.09 1.31 -5.27
C ASP A 87 12.56 -0.05 -4.84
N SER A 88 12.75 -0.42 -3.56
CA SER A 88 12.25 -1.69 -3.04
C SER A 88 10.72 -1.70 -2.98
N ILE A 89 10.11 -0.62 -2.49
CA ILE A 89 8.66 -0.52 -2.37
C ILE A 89 7.99 -0.58 -3.75
N VAL A 90 8.42 0.24 -4.70
CA VAL A 90 7.82 0.31 -6.03
C VAL A 90 7.97 -1.01 -6.78
N SER A 91 9.13 -1.68 -6.67
CA SER A 91 9.34 -2.98 -7.31
C SER A 91 8.34 -4.03 -6.83
N VAL A 92 8.00 -4.01 -5.54
CA VAL A 92 7.02 -4.93 -4.97
C VAL A 92 5.59 -4.51 -5.34
N LEU A 93 5.25 -3.23 -5.19
CA LEU A 93 3.91 -2.75 -5.53
C LEU A 93 3.56 -3.02 -7.00
N GLY A 94 4.54 -2.88 -7.89
CA GLY A 94 4.35 -3.16 -9.32
C GLY A 94 3.95 -4.60 -9.60
N VAL A 95 4.50 -5.56 -8.86
CA VAL A 95 4.13 -6.97 -8.99
C VAL A 95 2.76 -7.22 -8.35
N LEU A 96 2.52 -6.67 -7.16
CA LEU A 96 1.23 -6.84 -6.48
C LEU A 96 0.07 -6.27 -7.29
N GLU A 97 0.27 -5.17 -8.00
CA GLU A 97 -0.75 -4.58 -8.86
C GLU A 97 -1.22 -5.55 -9.95
N THR A 98 -0.34 -6.41 -10.44
CA THR A 98 -0.70 -7.39 -11.48
C THR A 98 -1.77 -8.38 -11.02
N MET A 99 -1.97 -8.50 -9.72
CA MET A 99 -3.03 -9.37 -9.16
C MET A 99 -4.44 -8.86 -9.46
N ASP A 100 -4.58 -7.63 -9.98
CA ASP A 100 -5.87 -7.11 -10.43
C ASP A 100 -6.44 -7.93 -11.60
N GLU A 101 -5.61 -8.61 -12.35
CA GLU A 101 -6.04 -9.54 -13.39
C GLU A 101 -6.67 -10.80 -12.77
N ASP A 102 -7.81 -11.24 -13.29
CA ASP A 102 -8.59 -12.35 -12.72
C ASP A 102 -7.80 -13.63 -12.51
N ASP A 103 -6.88 -13.94 -13.42
CA ASP A 103 -6.09 -15.16 -13.41
C ASP A 103 -4.73 -15.01 -12.74
N ALA A 104 -4.40 -13.81 -12.28
CA ALA A 104 -3.09 -13.54 -11.70
C ALA A 104 -3.00 -14.11 -10.28
N ILE A 105 -2.06 -15.01 -10.07
CA ILE A 105 -1.78 -15.61 -8.76
C ILE A 105 -0.30 -15.42 -8.46
N ILE A 106 -0.01 -14.91 -7.27
CA ILE A 106 1.35 -14.81 -6.77
C ILE A 106 1.55 -15.92 -5.74
N SER A 107 2.58 -16.74 -5.93
CA SER A 107 2.84 -17.87 -5.04
C SER A 107 3.31 -17.40 -3.66
N GLU A 108 3.19 -18.27 -2.65
CA GLU A 108 3.69 -17.98 -1.31
C GLU A 108 5.20 -17.74 -1.31
N ASN A 109 5.95 -18.47 -2.14
CA ASN A 109 7.40 -18.23 -2.28
C ASN A 109 7.70 -16.84 -2.80
N GLU A 110 6.97 -16.38 -3.81
CA GLU A 110 7.13 -15.03 -4.34
C GLU A 110 6.80 -13.97 -3.30
N LEU A 111 5.73 -14.16 -2.53
CA LEU A 111 5.37 -13.25 -1.44
C LEU A 111 6.46 -13.20 -0.38
N SER A 112 7.04 -14.35 -0.03
CA SER A 112 8.15 -14.42 0.94
C SER A 112 9.40 -13.73 0.41
N GLU A 113 9.69 -13.86 -0.89
CA GLU A 113 10.81 -13.17 -1.53
C GLU A 113 10.61 -11.66 -1.54
N MET A 114 9.37 -11.19 -1.76
CA MET A 114 9.04 -9.76 -1.66
C MET A 114 9.29 -9.23 -0.25
N ILE A 115 8.88 -9.97 0.77
CA ILE A 115 9.14 -9.59 2.16
C ILE A 115 10.64 -9.50 2.43
N THR A 116 11.42 -10.45 1.91
CA THR A 116 12.88 -10.43 2.05
C THR A 116 13.47 -9.20 1.36
N ALA A 117 13.04 -8.89 0.14
CA ALA A 117 13.51 -7.72 -0.59
C ALA A 117 13.20 -6.42 0.17
N LEU A 118 12.00 -6.29 0.71
CA LEU A 118 11.61 -5.13 1.51
C LEU A 118 12.42 -5.03 2.80
N THR A 119 12.63 -6.14 3.48
CA THR A 119 13.40 -6.18 4.73
C THR A 119 14.86 -5.81 4.51
N SER A 120 15.44 -6.25 3.39
CA SER A 120 16.83 -5.97 3.02
C SER A 120 17.00 -4.64 2.30
N ASN A 121 15.91 -3.96 1.99
CA ASN A 121 15.87 -2.75 1.16
C ASN A 121 16.57 -2.96 -0.19
N THR A 122 16.19 -4.03 -0.87
CA THR A 122 16.66 -4.34 -2.21
C THR A 122 15.48 -4.36 -3.18
N GLU A 123 15.77 -4.12 -4.44
CA GLU A 123 14.75 -4.17 -5.48
C GLU A 123 14.32 -5.62 -5.72
N TYR A 124 13.01 -5.87 -5.77
CA TYR A 124 12.47 -7.20 -6.08
C TYR A 124 12.38 -7.39 -7.58
N THR A 125 12.94 -8.49 -8.06
CA THR A 125 12.89 -8.85 -9.48
C THR A 125 12.17 -10.20 -9.61
N PRO A 126 10.98 -10.24 -10.24
CA PRO A 126 10.28 -11.52 -10.47
C PRO A 126 11.06 -12.35 -11.47
N LEU A 127 11.03 -13.66 -11.25
CA LEU A 127 11.67 -14.62 -12.16
C LEU A 127 10.81 -14.88 -13.39
#